data_a393b2789127ddf41cefda4622ec11e4
#
_entry.id   a393b2789127ddf41cefda4622ec11e4
#
_cell.length_a   1.000
_cell.length_b   1.000
_cell.length_c   1.000
_cell.angle_alpha   90.00
_cell.angle_beta   90.00
_cell.angle_gamma   90.00
#
_symmetry.space_group_name_H-M   'P 1'
#
loop_
_entity.id
_entity.type
_entity.pdbx_description
1 polymer ?
#
loop_
_entity_poly.entity_id
_entity_poly.type
_entity_poly.pdbx_seq_one_letter_code
_entity_poly.pdbx_strand_id
1 'polypeptide(L)'
;WLAGRQYVRETLLLRRLGIGSHFRLAIRALLVVALLAGAGRGAVAVGVVAVALSLMLLEVTQWAATAWLASRQPALAYQPEGAQPAASVAYARAYVKSSFTATETIVLEVLTGLAAAVTVLGVVSGRLAVVLWAGPLVLAALAFAAWHGLRVRKLGSAGAVKKLQQSVQAELDAFAPKAVVYMSADAGQSLYILNQWVPALEKLPHPTFVMVREASHLAPIMPTTMPVLYAPNTRHVEELCRPSVLVAYYLANAGKNVHLLREARIRHVFLNHGDSDKSTSANPVARVYDGVWVAGQAAIDRYEAAGISMPRSQYAIIGRPQVEPLRVGTTGDTQPVTILYAPTFEGYYEESNYSSLERMG
;
A
#
# COMPACT_ATOMS: atom_id res chain seq x y z
N TRP A 1 -18.43 16.02 -6.17
CA TRP A 1 -18.01 14.83 -5.37
C TRP A 1 -18.25 13.53 -6.17
N LEU A 2 -19.41 13.33 -6.79
CA LEU A 2 -19.73 12.19 -7.65
C LEU A 2 -18.84 12.15 -8.91
N ALA A 3 -18.63 13.29 -9.59
CA ALA A 3 -17.75 13.38 -10.75
C ALA A 3 -16.29 13.03 -10.39
N GLY A 4 -15.81 13.41 -9.21
CA GLY A 4 -14.48 13.02 -8.73
C GLY A 4 -14.34 11.52 -8.51
N ARG A 5 -15.35 10.83 -7.96
CA ARG A 5 -15.35 9.38 -7.80
C ARG A 5 -15.35 8.63 -9.13
N GLN A 6 -16.13 9.10 -10.10
CA GLN A 6 -16.18 8.50 -11.43
C GLN A 6 -14.84 8.66 -12.15
N TYR A 7 -14.23 9.85 -12.09
CA TYR A 7 -12.90 10.12 -12.64
C TYR A 7 -11.81 9.21 -12.02
N VAL A 8 -11.83 9.03 -10.70
CA VAL A 8 -10.91 8.10 -10.00
C VAL A 8 -11.11 6.66 -10.47
N ARG A 9 -12.37 6.22 -10.63
CA ARG A 9 -12.70 4.86 -11.10
C ARG A 9 -12.23 4.63 -12.54
N GLU A 10 -12.45 5.58 -13.43
CA GLU A 10 -11.98 5.53 -14.82
C GLU A 10 -10.45 5.57 -14.91
N THR A 11 -9.80 6.38 -14.08
CA THR A 11 -8.34 6.45 -13.99
C THR A 11 -7.72 5.14 -13.51
N LEU A 12 -8.36 4.45 -12.56
CA LEU A 12 -7.95 3.13 -12.10
C LEU A 12 -8.15 2.06 -13.18
N LEU A 13 -9.25 2.13 -13.93
CA LEU A 13 -9.51 1.22 -15.05
C LEU A 13 -8.46 1.38 -16.16
N LEU A 14 -8.13 2.61 -16.53
CA LEU A 14 -7.11 2.92 -17.53
C LEU A 14 -5.71 2.46 -17.06
N ARG A 15 -5.40 2.57 -15.76
CA ARG A 15 -4.18 2.00 -15.20
C ARG A 15 -4.10 0.48 -15.33
N ARG A 16 -5.21 -0.23 -15.12
CA ARG A 16 -5.29 -1.69 -15.34
C ARG A 16 -5.02 -2.09 -16.79
N LEU A 17 -5.36 -1.20 -17.74
CA LEU A 17 -5.07 -1.38 -19.17
C LEU A 17 -3.66 -0.93 -19.56
N GLY A 18 -2.78 -0.61 -18.60
CA GLY A 18 -1.44 -0.11 -18.87
C GLY A 18 -1.37 1.35 -19.35
N ILE A 19 -2.51 2.06 -19.36
CA ILE A 19 -2.61 3.46 -19.81
C ILE A 19 -2.35 4.36 -18.60
N GLY A 20 -1.09 4.58 -18.28
CA GLY A 20 -0.65 5.48 -17.22
C GLY A 20 -0.95 6.96 -17.52
N SER A 21 -0.82 7.81 -16.48
CA SER A 21 -1.01 9.26 -16.60
C SER A 21 -0.14 9.89 -17.70
N HIS A 22 1.09 9.45 -17.82
CA HIS A 22 2.05 9.93 -18.81
C HIS A 22 1.63 9.60 -20.25
N PHE A 23 1.06 8.42 -20.47
CA PHE A 23 0.56 8.02 -21.79
C PHE A 23 -0.67 8.86 -22.20
N ARG A 24 -1.59 9.13 -21.25
CA ARG A 24 -2.73 10.00 -21.48
C ARG A 24 -2.33 11.43 -21.83
N LEU A 25 -1.30 11.94 -21.17
CA LEU A 25 -0.75 13.27 -21.46
C LEU A 25 -0.11 13.32 -22.84
N ALA A 26 0.70 12.31 -23.20
CA ALA A 26 1.30 12.22 -24.52
C ALA A 26 0.24 12.18 -25.62
N ILE A 27 -0.85 11.41 -25.46
CA ILE A 27 -1.97 11.39 -26.39
C ILE A 27 -2.63 12.76 -26.49
N ARG A 28 -2.90 13.45 -25.36
CA ARG A 28 -3.49 14.79 -25.36
C ARG A 28 -2.58 15.78 -26.08
N ALA A 29 -1.27 15.76 -25.83
CA ALA A 29 -0.30 16.60 -26.50
C ALA A 29 -0.26 16.35 -28.03
N LEU A 30 -0.25 15.08 -28.42
CA LEU A 30 -0.29 14.70 -29.85
C LEU A 30 -1.59 15.11 -30.54
N LEU A 31 -2.75 14.95 -29.89
CA LEU A 31 -4.04 15.39 -30.42
C LEU A 31 -4.07 16.92 -30.61
N VAL A 32 -3.54 17.65 -29.63
CA VAL A 32 -3.43 19.12 -29.73
C VAL A 32 -2.54 19.53 -30.90
N VAL A 33 -1.37 18.89 -31.04
CA VAL A 33 -0.44 19.14 -32.15
C VAL A 33 -1.09 18.80 -33.51
N ALA A 34 -1.78 17.66 -33.63
CA ALA A 34 -2.44 17.21 -34.84
C ALA A 34 -3.59 18.18 -35.27
N LEU A 35 -4.42 18.60 -34.30
CA LEU A 35 -5.50 19.59 -34.55
C LEU A 35 -4.96 20.93 -35.04
N LEU A 36 -3.80 21.35 -34.56
CA LEU A 36 -3.18 22.61 -34.89
C LEU A 36 -2.39 22.57 -36.20
N ALA A 37 -1.78 21.46 -36.53
CA ALA A 37 -1.14 21.21 -37.81
C ALA A 37 -2.19 21.26 -38.94
N GLY A 38 -3.41 20.74 -38.69
CA GLY A 38 -4.54 20.81 -39.64
C GLY A 38 -5.12 22.20 -39.82
N ALA A 39 -4.90 23.15 -38.90
CA ALA A 39 -5.45 24.49 -38.96
C ALA A 39 -4.58 25.51 -39.74
N GLY A 40 -3.43 25.11 -40.30
CA GLY A 40 -2.60 25.94 -41.21
C GLY A 40 -1.97 27.20 -40.58
N ARG A 41 -1.94 27.31 -39.25
CA ARG A 41 -1.50 28.52 -38.52
C ARG A 41 -0.16 28.26 -37.79
N GLY A 42 0.94 28.27 -38.51
CA GLY A 42 2.26 27.88 -38.02
C GLY A 42 2.75 28.54 -36.72
N ALA A 43 2.51 29.83 -36.50
CA ALA A 43 2.95 30.52 -35.27
C ALA A 43 2.16 30.08 -34.01
N VAL A 44 0.86 29.78 -34.17
CA VAL A 44 -0.01 29.31 -33.09
C VAL A 44 0.34 27.87 -32.76
N ALA A 45 0.68 27.05 -33.78
CA ALA A 45 1.12 25.67 -33.56
C ALA A 45 2.38 25.59 -32.68
N VAL A 46 3.37 26.48 -32.90
CA VAL A 46 4.59 26.57 -32.10
C VAL A 46 4.28 26.89 -30.64
N GLY A 47 3.39 27.85 -30.35
CA GLY A 47 3.00 28.22 -29.00
C GLY A 47 2.33 27.07 -28.25
N VAL A 48 1.47 26.31 -28.92
CA VAL A 48 0.77 25.18 -28.31
C VAL A 48 1.68 23.98 -28.11
N VAL A 49 2.60 23.71 -29.03
CA VAL A 49 3.65 22.70 -28.83
C VAL A 49 4.49 23.07 -27.61
N ALA A 50 4.87 24.35 -27.47
CA ALA A 50 5.63 24.81 -26.30
C ALA A 50 4.86 24.61 -24.99
N VAL A 51 3.55 24.89 -24.95
CA VAL A 51 2.70 24.63 -23.80
C VAL A 51 2.62 23.12 -23.52
N ALA A 52 2.36 22.28 -24.51
CA ALA A 52 2.28 20.84 -24.35
C ALA A 52 3.60 20.22 -23.84
N LEU A 53 4.74 20.67 -24.38
CA LEU A 53 6.06 20.24 -23.91
C LEU A 53 6.35 20.71 -22.47
N SER A 54 5.95 21.94 -22.11
CA SER A 54 6.08 22.45 -20.76
C SER A 54 5.27 21.63 -19.76
N LEU A 55 4.04 21.25 -20.12
CA LEU A 55 3.19 20.42 -19.31
C LEU A 55 3.74 18.99 -19.15
N MET A 56 4.28 18.44 -20.24
CA MET A 56 4.93 17.12 -20.20
C MET A 56 6.19 17.16 -19.31
N LEU A 57 6.99 18.21 -19.40
CA LEU A 57 8.17 18.40 -18.55
C LEU A 57 7.78 18.51 -17.08
N LEU A 58 6.68 19.21 -16.76
CA LEU A 58 6.14 19.32 -15.41
C LEU A 58 5.76 17.94 -14.82
N GLU A 59 5.09 17.09 -15.57
CA GLU A 59 4.73 15.75 -15.09
C GLU A 59 5.95 14.86 -14.92
N VAL A 60 6.90 14.90 -15.84
CA VAL A 60 8.16 14.14 -15.72
C VAL A 60 8.93 14.57 -14.48
N THR A 61 9.03 15.87 -14.22
CA THR A 61 9.71 16.39 -13.01
C THR A 61 8.99 16.02 -11.74
N GLN A 62 7.65 16.02 -11.74
CA GLN A 62 6.86 15.58 -10.58
C GLN A 62 7.02 14.07 -10.32
N TRP A 63 6.98 13.26 -11.38
CA TRP A 63 7.23 11.83 -11.28
C TRP A 63 8.64 11.56 -10.74
N ALA A 64 9.66 12.22 -11.29
CA ALA A 64 11.03 12.11 -10.83
C ALA A 64 11.19 12.52 -9.35
N ALA A 65 10.53 13.60 -8.93
CA ALA A 65 10.55 14.07 -7.55
C ALA A 65 9.89 13.06 -6.60
N THR A 66 8.75 12.48 -6.98
CA THR A 66 8.09 11.46 -6.16
C THR A 66 8.87 10.14 -6.11
N ALA A 67 9.46 9.71 -7.21
CA ALA A 67 10.33 8.55 -7.27
C ALA A 67 11.61 8.76 -6.42
N TRP A 68 12.20 9.95 -6.49
CA TRP A 68 13.35 10.32 -5.67
C TRP A 68 13.00 10.33 -4.17
N LEU A 69 11.83 10.90 -3.79
CA LEU A 69 11.37 10.87 -2.40
C LEU A 69 11.11 9.42 -1.96
N ALA A 70 10.48 8.61 -2.79
CA ALA A 70 10.23 7.20 -2.50
C ALA A 70 11.53 6.42 -2.27
N SER A 71 12.60 6.72 -3.04
CA SER A 71 13.92 6.08 -2.85
C SER A 71 14.60 6.48 -1.54
N ARG A 72 14.21 7.59 -0.94
CA ARG A 72 14.75 8.14 0.32
C ARG A 72 13.82 8.00 1.51
N GLN A 73 12.73 7.25 1.35
CA GLN A 73 11.78 7.04 2.46
C GLN A 73 12.48 6.47 3.69
N PRO A 74 12.38 7.16 4.85
CA PRO A 74 12.84 6.59 6.12
C PRO A 74 11.86 5.51 6.60
N ALA A 75 12.27 4.75 7.61
CA ALA A 75 11.33 4.05 8.45
C ALA A 75 10.44 5.07 9.18
N LEU A 76 9.14 4.79 9.27
CA LEU A 76 8.16 5.70 9.83
C LEU A 76 7.37 5.01 10.94
N ALA A 77 7.23 5.68 12.08
CA ALA A 77 6.20 5.33 13.04
C ALA A 77 4.83 5.77 12.50
N TYR A 78 3.87 4.87 12.50
CA TYR A 78 2.49 5.12 12.09
C TYR A 78 1.56 4.79 13.23
N GLN A 79 0.58 5.66 13.46
CA GLN A 79 -0.45 5.43 14.46
C GLN A 79 -1.81 5.36 13.76
N PRO A 80 -2.57 4.27 13.93
CA PRO A 80 -3.92 4.15 13.39
C PRO A 80 -4.84 5.26 13.90
N GLU A 81 -5.92 5.54 13.17
CA GLU A 81 -6.93 6.52 13.59
C GLU A 81 -7.51 6.15 14.96
N GLY A 82 -7.65 7.16 15.84
CA GLY A 82 -8.21 7.00 17.17
C GLY A 82 -7.21 7.03 18.33
N ALA A 83 -5.91 6.88 18.06
CA ALA A 83 -4.89 7.01 19.09
C ALA A 83 -4.31 8.44 19.13
N GLN A 84 -3.83 8.90 20.30
CA GLN A 84 -3.22 10.24 20.41
C GLN A 84 -1.89 10.31 19.66
N PRO A 85 -1.69 11.27 18.73
CA PRO A 85 -0.50 11.34 17.92
C PRO A 85 0.71 11.86 18.69
N ALA A 86 1.79 11.11 18.71
CA ALA A 86 3.11 11.65 18.99
C ALA A 86 3.58 12.59 17.85
N ALA A 87 4.44 13.56 18.13
CA ALA A 87 4.90 14.53 17.13
C ALA A 87 5.58 13.88 15.91
N SER A 88 6.31 12.79 16.12
CA SER A 88 6.92 11.95 15.08
C SER A 88 5.89 11.36 14.10
N VAL A 89 4.72 10.97 14.61
CA VAL A 89 3.62 10.41 13.81
C VAL A 89 2.99 11.46 12.91
N ALA A 90 2.84 12.70 13.37
CA ALA A 90 2.32 13.78 12.52
C ALA A 90 3.25 14.04 11.33
N TYR A 91 4.56 13.99 11.53
CA TYR A 91 5.54 14.14 10.45
C TYR A 91 5.53 12.93 9.50
N ALA A 92 5.42 11.72 10.04
CA ALA A 92 5.29 10.50 9.26
C ALA A 92 4.05 10.52 8.34
N ARG A 93 2.88 10.92 8.87
CA ARG A 93 1.66 11.11 8.08
C ARG A 93 1.83 12.12 6.94
N ALA A 94 2.49 13.24 7.21
CA ALA A 94 2.78 14.24 6.19
C ALA A 94 3.71 13.69 5.11
N TYR A 95 4.70 12.90 5.49
CA TYR A 95 5.63 12.25 4.56
C TYR A 95 4.93 11.20 3.69
N VAL A 96 4.18 10.28 4.31
CA VAL A 96 3.38 9.27 3.60
C VAL A 96 2.38 9.95 2.67
N LYS A 97 1.65 10.95 3.15
CA LYS A 97 0.69 11.70 2.36
C LYS A 97 1.34 12.39 1.15
N SER A 98 2.55 12.95 1.29
CA SER A 98 3.24 13.62 0.18
C SER A 98 3.80 12.65 -0.86
N SER A 99 4.14 11.43 -0.46
CA SER A 99 4.67 10.41 -1.38
C SER A 99 3.57 9.62 -2.11
N PHE A 100 2.34 9.64 -1.62
CA PHE A 100 1.26 8.75 -2.10
C PHE A 100 0.00 9.47 -2.59
N THR A 101 -0.05 10.79 -2.66
CA THR A 101 -1.31 11.45 -3.01
C THR A 101 -1.60 11.42 -4.49
N ALA A 102 -2.56 10.55 -4.88
CA ALA A 102 -3.30 10.66 -6.13
C ALA A 102 -3.92 12.06 -6.32
N THR A 103 -4.24 12.76 -5.23
CA THR A 103 -4.85 14.10 -5.25
C THR A 103 -3.96 15.15 -5.91
N GLU A 104 -2.67 15.17 -5.61
CA GLU A 104 -1.72 16.15 -6.18
C GLU A 104 -1.54 15.91 -7.69
N THR A 105 -1.48 14.65 -8.13
CA THR A 105 -1.46 14.29 -9.54
C THR A 105 -2.75 14.70 -10.25
N ILE A 106 -3.92 14.49 -9.61
CA ILE A 106 -5.22 14.88 -10.15
C ILE A 106 -5.30 16.41 -10.31
N VAL A 107 -4.85 17.18 -9.33
CA VAL A 107 -4.85 18.65 -9.41
C VAL A 107 -4.01 19.11 -10.60
N LEU A 108 -2.83 18.55 -10.81
CA LEU A 108 -1.98 18.90 -11.93
C LEU A 108 -2.63 18.47 -13.25
N GLU A 109 -3.17 17.28 -13.36
CA GLU A 109 -3.88 16.79 -14.55
C GLU A 109 -5.09 17.68 -14.90
N VAL A 110 -5.83 18.15 -13.90
CA VAL A 110 -6.97 19.07 -14.12
C VAL A 110 -6.49 20.43 -14.63
N LEU A 111 -5.51 21.04 -13.97
CA LEU A 111 -4.98 22.34 -14.39
C LEU A 111 -4.41 22.28 -15.82
N THR A 112 -3.64 21.27 -16.12
CA THR A 112 -3.03 21.08 -17.43
C THR A 112 -4.06 20.74 -18.50
N GLY A 113 -5.06 19.91 -18.16
CA GLY A 113 -6.17 19.59 -19.05
C GLY A 113 -7.02 20.79 -19.39
N LEU A 114 -7.33 21.66 -18.42
CA LEU A 114 -8.07 22.91 -18.64
C LEU A 114 -7.25 23.88 -19.49
N ALA A 115 -5.96 24.04 -19.23
CA ALA A 115 -5.09 24.89 -20.04
C ALA A 115 -5.06 24.42 -21.50
N ALA A 116 -4.95 23.13 -21.76
CA ALA A 116 -4.99 22.54 -23.09
C ALA A 116 -6.36 22.79 -23.78
N ALA A 117 -7.47 22.53 -23.06
CA ALA A 117 -8.82 22.75 -23.61
C ALA A 117 -9.09 24.20 -23.99
N VAL A 118 -8.70 25.15 -23.12
CA VAL A 118 -8.84 26.61 -23.41
C VAL A 118 -7.99 27.00 -24.62
N THR A 119 -6.78 26.46 -24.74
CA THR A 119 -5.90 26.71 -25.87
C THR A 119 -6.52 26.23 -27.19
N VAL A 120 -7.02 24.98 -27.21
CA VAL A 120 -7.68 24.37 -28.37
C VAL A 120 -8.91 25.21 -28.76
N LEU A 121 -9.76 25.58 -27.82
CA LEU A 121 -10.96 26.36 -28.05
C LEU A 121 -10.62 27.75 -28.68
N GLY A 122 -9.58 28.41 -28.14
CA GLY A 122 -9.13 29.69 -28.67
C GLY A 122 -8.61 29.61 -30.10
N VAL A 123 -7.86 28.55 -30.42
CA VAL A 123 -7.34 28.30 -31.77
C VAL A 123 -8.45 27.98 -32.75
N VAL A 124 -9.35 27.05 -32.40
CA VAL A 124 -10.47 26.62 -33.26
C VAL A 124 -11.42 27.78 -33.53
N SER A 125 -11.72 28.58 -32.50
CA SER A 125 -12.61 29.76 -32.66
C SER A 125 -11.94 30.96 -33.32
N GLY A 126 -10.63 30.91 -33.58
CA GLY A 126 -9.87 32.04 -34.13
C GLY A 126 -9.73 33.23 -33.16
N ARG A 127 -10.07 33.05 -31.90
CA ARG A 127 -10.06 34.11 -30.88
C ARG A 127 -8.79 34.03 -30.03
N LEU A 128 -7.76 34.77 -30.42
CA LEU A 128 -6.48 34.80 -29.71
C LEU A 128 -6.63 35.20 -28.22
N ALA A 129 -7.60 36.06 -27.91
CA ALA A 129 -7.90 36.47 -26.55
C ALA A 129 -8.27 35.29 -25.63
N VAL A 130 -8.89 34.22 -26.16
CA VAL A 130 -9.22 33.01 -25.41
C VAL A 130 -7.96 32.23 -25.05
N VAL A 131 -6.95 32.21 -25.95
CA VAL A 131 -5.67 31.54 -25.68
C VAL A 131 -4.93 32.17 -24.48
N LEU A 132 -5.08 33.48 -24.29
CA LEU A 132 -4.45 34.20 -23.19
C LEU A 132 -4.95 33.71 -21.81
N TRP A 133 -6.19 33.18 -21.73
CA TRP A 133 -6.73 32.59 -20.51
C TRP A 133 -6.07 31.26 -20.11
N ALA A 134 -5.32 30.63 -21.01
CA ALA A 134 -4.51 29.46 -20.65
C ALA A 134 -3.30 29.87 -19.81
N GLY A 135 -2.80 31.08 -19.90
CA GLY A 135 -1.64 31.59 -19.16
C GLY A 135 -1.76 31.45 -17.63
N PRO A 136 -2.82 31.96 -17.00
CA PRO A 136 -3.06 31.78 -15.56
C PRO A 136 -3.09 30.35 -15.13
N LEU A 137 -3.66 29.42 -15.91
CA LEU A 137 -3.72 27.99 -15.60
C LEU A 137 -2.33 27.34 -15.67
N VAL A 138 -1.52 27.71 -16.65
CA VAL A 138 -0.12 27.26 -16.77
C VAL A 138 0.69 27.79 -15.60
N LEU A 139 0.54 29.06 -15.23
CA LEU A 139 1.22 29.65 -14.08
C LEU A 139 0.82 28.97 -12.77
N ALA A 140 -0.47 28.65 -12.60
CA ALA A 140 -0.94 27.90 -11.44
C ALA A 140 -0.34 26.49 -11.38
N ALA A 141 -0.26 25.80 -12.52
CA ALA A 141 0.37 24.47 -12.60
C ALA A 141 1.87 24.54 -12.26
N LEU A 142 2.60 25.54 -12.77
CA LEU A 142 4.00 25.77 -12.47
C LEU A 142 4.24 26.11 -10.99
N ALA A 143 3.42 26.98 -10.42
CA ALA A 143 3.49 27.33 -9.00
C ALA A 143 3.22 26.12 -8.11
N PHE A 144 2.22 25.32 -8.47
CA PHE A 144 1.90 24.09 -7.74
C PHE A 144 3.04 23.06 -7.83
N ALA A 145 3.62 22.87 -9.01
CA ALA A 145 4.75 21.95 -9.19
C ALA A 145 6.01 22.44 -8.43
N ALA A 146 6.28 23.74 -8.44
CA ALA A 146 7.39 24.32 -7.66
C ALA A 146 7.17 24.13 -6.17
N TRP A 147 5.97 24.42 -5.66
CA TRP A 147 5.62 24.18 -4.24
C TRP A 147 5.77 22.71 -3.87
N HIS A 148 5.27 21.79 -4.69
CA HIS A 148 5.41 20.35 -4.47
C HIS A 148 6.88 19.92 -4.47
N GLY A 149 7.68 20.40 -5.44
CA GLY A 149 9.12 20.13 -5.52
C GLY A 149 9.88 20.62 -4.30
N LEU A 150 9.60 21.83 -3.80
CA LEU A 150 10.19 22.36 -2.58
C LEU A 150 9.81 21.52 -1.35
N ARG A 151 8.54 21.10 -1.27
CA ARG A 151 8.07 20.24 -0.18
C ARG A 151 8.76 18.87 -0.21
N VAL A 152 8.85 18.24 -1.38
CA VAL A 152 9.55 16.96 -1.56
C VAL A 152 11.02 17.09 -1.18
N ARG A 153 11.70 18.15 -1.65
CA ARG A 153 13.11 18.41 -1.31
C ARG A 153 13.32 18.59 0.19
N LYS A 154 12.40 19.30 0.87
CA LYS A 154 12.47 19.49 2.33
C LYS A 154 12.32 18.16 3.08
N LEU A 155 11.33 17.35 2.71
CA LEU A 155 11.03 16.06 3.32
C LEU A 155 12.13 15.03 3.07
N GLY A 156 12.68 14.97 1.85
CA GLY A 156 13.76 14.06 1.46
C GLY A 156 15.15 14.54 1.79
N SER A 157 15.32 15.71 2.48
CA SER A 157 16.63 16.19 2.88
C SER A 157 17.27 15.20 3.86
N ALA A 158 18.60 15.01 3.72
CA ALA A 158 19.33 14.07 4.57
C ALA A 158 19.16 14.35 6.06
N GLY A 159 19.09 15.63 6.45
CA GLY A 159 18.84 16.02 7.83
C GLY A 159 17.47 15.66 8.34
N ALA A 160 16.41 15.88 7.54
CA ALA A 160 15.04 15.53 7.93
C ALA A 160 14.85 14.01 8.02
N VAL A 161 15.38 13.26 7.05
CA VAL A 161 15.33 11.78 7.04
C VAL A 161 16.07 11.22 8.26
N LYS A 162 17.30 11.70 8.52
CA LYS A 162 18.09 11.27 9.68
C LYS A 162 17.40 11.58 11.00
N LYS A 163 16.84 12.79 11.15
CA LYS A 163 16.12 13.18 12.36
C LYS A 163 14.92 12.28 12.63
N LEU A 164 14.12 12.01 11.59
CA LEU A 164 12.94 11.15 11.71
C LEU A 164 13.33 9.71 12.09
N GLN A 165 14.36 9.18 11.44
CA GLN A 165 14.88 7.85 11.70
C GLN A 165 15.42 7.70 13.15
N GLN A 166 16.17 8.70 13.63
CA GLN A 166 16.63 8.73 15.02
C GLN A 166 15.49 8.79 16.02
N SER A 167 14.43 9.57 15.73
CA SER A 167 13.25 9.65 16.58
C SER A 167 12.54 8.29 16.67
N VAL A 168 12.32 7.62 15.54
CA VAL A 168 11.69 6.28 15.50
C VAL A 168 12.53 5.25 16.27
N GLN A 169 13.85 5.28 16.09
CA GLN A 169 14.75 4.37 16.81
C GLN A 169 14.72 4.61 18.33
N ALA A 170 14.75 5.86 18.76
CA ALA A 170 14.71 6.22 20.19
C ALA A 170 13.38 5.79 20.85
N GLU A 171 12.25 6.00 20.16
CA GLU A 171 10.95 5.54 20.64
C GLU A 171 10.88 4.01 20.75
N LEU A 172 11.44 3.31 19.76
CA LEU A 172 11.47 1.86 19.74
C LEU A 172 12.42 1.30 20.83
N ASP A 173 13.55 1.95 21.07
CA ASP A 173 14.48 1.58 22.13
C ASP A 173 13.83 1.77 23.53
N ALA A 174 13.08 2.87 23.72
CA ALA A 174 12.35 3.11 24.96
C ALA A 174 11.21 2.10 25.17
N PHE A 175 10.55 1.67 24.10
CA PHE A 175 9.51 0.63 24.13
C PHE A 175 10.09 -0.75 24.42
N ALA A 176 11.37 -0.99 24.10
CA ALA A 176 12.11 -2.24 24.32
C ALA A 176 11.38 -3.50 23.84
N PRO A 177 10.94 -3.60 22.57
CA PRO A 177 10.13 -4.68 22.07
C PRO A 177 10.84 -6.03 22.18
N LYS A 178 10.08 -7.09 22.52
CA LYS A 178 10.53 -8.48 22.51
C LYS A 178 10.12 -9.23 21.26
N ALA A 179 9.07 -8.75 20.59
CA ALA A 179 8.56 -9.37 19.38
C ALA A 179 8.27 -8.34 18.28
N VAL A 180 8.36 -8.80 17.04
CA VAL A 180 7.91 -8.08 15.84
C VAL A 180 6.91 -8.91 15.08
N VAL A 181 5.78 -8.31 14.71
CA VAL A 181 4.83 -8.87 13.75
C VAL A 181 5.18 -8.32 12.38
N TYR A 182 5.69 -9.19 11.52
CA TYR A 182 6.16 -8.79 10.20
C TYR A 182 5.07 -9.01 9.15
N MET A 183 4.66 -7.92 8.52
CA MET A 183 3.64 -7.93 7.49
C MET A 183 4.19 -7.43 6.16
N SER A 184 4.22 -8.33 5.18
CA SER A 184 4.45 -8.02 3.78
C SER A 184 3.49 -8.86 2.94
N ALA A 185 2.80 -8.24 2.02
CA ALA A 185 1.93 -8.89 1.06
C ALA A 185 1.60 -7.91 -0.06
N ASP A 186 1.07 -8.39 -1.19
CA ASP A 186 0.72 -7.53 -2.31
C ASP A 186 -0.38 -6.53 -1.94
N ALA A 187 -0.24 -5.32 -2.48
CA ALA A 187 -1.11 -4.21 -2.18
C ALA A 187 -2.57 -4.50 -2.54
N GLY A 188 -3.48 -4.27 -1.60
CA GLY A 188 -4.91 -4.10 -1.84
C GLY A 188 -5.84 -5.18 -1.28
N GLN A 189 -5.40 -6.40 -1.02
CA GLN A 189 -6.27 -7.47 -0.51
C GLN A 189 -5.86 -8.07 0.84
N SER A 190 -4.65 -7.79 1.31
CA SER A 190 -4.01 -8.58 2.37
C SER A 190 -4.08 -7.99 3.77
N LEU A 191 -4.71 -6.81 3.94
CA LEU A 191 -4.75 -6.18 5.26
C LEU A 191 -5.64 -6.92 6.26
N TYR A 192 -6.68 -7.61 5.79
CA TYR A 192 -7.46 -8.48 6.66
C TYR A 192 -6.58 -9.49 7.39
N ILE A 193 -5.48 -9.91 6.78
CA ILE A 193 -4.49 -10.83 7.33
C ILE A 193 -3.92 -10.27 8.64
N LEU A 194 -3.53 -8.99 8.67
CA LEU A 194 -3.04 -8.35 9.87
C LEU A 194 -4.18 -8.08 10.86
N ASN A 195 -5.27 -7.47 10.39
CA ASN A 195 -6.36 -7.05 11.26
C ASN A 195 -7.02 -8.20 12.03
N GLN A 196 -7.13 -9.39 11.45
CA GLN A 196 -7.67 -10.56 12.17
C GLN A 196 -6.75 -11.05 13.30
N TRP A 197 -5.45 -10.75 13.23
CA TRP A 197 -4.49 -11.16 14.26
C TRP A 197 -4.29 -10.11 15.36
N VAL A 198 -4.56 -8.83 15.10
CA VAL A 198 -4.33 -7.73 16.05
C VAL A 198 -4.91 -8.03 17.44
N PRO A 199 -6.20 -8.46 17.58
CA PRO A 199 -6.78 -8.70 18.91
C PRO A 199 -6.08 -9.82 19.71
N ALA A 200 -5.54 -10.82 19.03
CA ALA A 200 -4.79 -11.90 19.66
C ALA A 200 -3.37 -11.48 20.01
N LEU A 201 -2.72 -10.73 19.12
CA LEU A 201 -1.35 -10.26 19.31
C LEU A 201 -1.22 -9.22 20.42
N GLU A 202 -2.25 -8.38 20.64
CA GLU A 202 -2.28 -7.44 21.76
C GLU A 202 -2.34 -8.11 23.14
N LYS A 203 -2.76 -9.38 23.22
CA LYS A 203 -2.78 -10.17 24.44
C LYS A 203 -1.44 -10.82 24.78
N LEU A 204 -0.44 -10.70 23.91
CA LEU A 204 0.88 -11.24 24.19
C LEU A 204 1.49 -10.58 25.44
N PRO A 205 2.13 -11.36 26.33
CA PRO A 205 2.62 -10.86 27.62
C PRO A 205 3.90 -10.02 27.51
N HIS A 206 4.34 -9.71 26.29
CA HIS A 206 5.59 -8.99 26.05
C HIS A 206 5.39 -7.86 25.04
N PRO A 207 6.16 -6.77 25.13
CA PRO A 207 6.06 -5.66 24.20
C PRO A 207 6.28 -6.12 22.76
N THR A 208 5.29 -5.88 21.92
CA THR A 208 5.25 -6.30 20.52
C THR A 208 4.98 -5.09 19.63
N PHE A 209 5.63 -5.00 18.48
CA PHE A 209 5.33 -3.99 17.47
C PHE A 209 5.04 -4.62 16.11
N VAL A 210 4.34 -3.88 15.27
CA VAL A 210 4.01 -4.30 13.91
C VAL A 210 4.96 -3.62 12.93
N MET A 211 5.59 -4.39 12.06
CA MET A 211 6.43 -3.90 10.97
C MET A 211 5.75 -4.15 9.63
N VAL A 212 5.39 -3.09 8.93
CA VAL A 212 4.70 -3.12 7.64
C VAL A 212 5.66 -2.73 6.52
N ARG A 213 5.63 -3.47 5.41
CA ARG A 213 6.54 -3.26 4.28
C ARG A 213 5.94 -2.42 3.15
N GLU A 214 4.63 -2.35 3.07
CA GLU A 214 3.88 -1.66 2.03
C GLU A 214 3.10 -0.48 2.64
N ALA A 215 3.27 0.70 2.05
CA ALA A 215 2.60 1.90 2.53
C ALA A 215 1.06 1.83 2.37
N SER A 216 0.58 1.07 1.40
CA SER A 216 -0.85 0.83 1.20
C SER A 216 -1.52 0.12 2.39
N HIS A 217 -0.73 -0.57 3.22
CA HIS A 217 -1.22 -1.25 4.41
C HIS A 217 -1.38 -0.33 5.62
N LEU A 218 -0.88 0.91 5.58
CA LEU A 218 -0.91 1.79 6.76
C LEU A 218 -2.31 2.35 7.04
N ALA A 219 -2.99 2.85 6.00
CA ALA A 219 -4.26 3.56 6.18
C ALA A 219 -5.40 2.68 6.73
N PRO A 220 -5.55 1.42 6.30
CA PRO A 220 -6.65 0.57 6.74
C PRO A 220 -6.28 -0.37 7.91
N ILE A 221 -5.15 -0.17 8.62
CA ILE A 221 -4.87 -0.89 9.86
C ILE A 221 -5.93 -0.53 10.90
N MET A 222 -6.51 -1.55 11.54
CA MET A 222 -7.44 -1.34 12.63
C MET A 222 -6.75 -0.65 13.82
N PRO A 223 -7.48 0.09 14.68
CA PRO A 223 -6.93 0.65 15.90
C PRO A 223 -6.20 -0.43 16.71
N THR A 224 -4.98 -0.12 17.14
CA THR A 224 -4.15 -1.03 17.93
C THR A 224 -3.29 -0.26 18.92
N THR A 225 -3.00 -0.87 20.07
CA THR A 225 -2.07 -0.37 21.07
C THR A 225 -0.61 -0.66 20.71
N MET A 226 -0.37 -1.59 19.79
CA MET A 226 0.97 -1.92 19.34
C MET A 226 1.53 -0.79 18.46
N PRO A 227 2.80 -0.36 18.64
CA PRO A 227 3.46 0.53 17.70
C PRO A 227 3.47 -0.07 16.29
N VAL A 228 3.11 0.72 15.28
CA VAL A 228 3.17 0.32 13.87
C VAL A 228 4.30 1.06 13.18
N LEU A 229 5.20 0.33 12.57
CA LEU A 229 6.37 0.87 11.88
C LEU A 229 6.35 0.50 10.40
N TYR A 230 6.56 1.50 9.55
CA TYR A 230 6.71 1.31 8.12
C TYR A 230 8.19 1.19 7.75
N ALA A 231 8.57 0.06 7.20
CA ALA A 231 9.93 -0.26 6.81
C ALA A 231 10.04 -0.55 5.30
N PRO A 232 10.09 0.46 4.42
CA PRO A 232 10.06 0.26 2.96
C PRO A 232 11.26 -0.53 2.41
N ASN A 233 12.44 -0.38 3.01
CA ASN A 233 13.69 -0.95 2.53
C ASN A 233 14.24 -2.02 3.48
N THR A 234 15.09 -2.91 2.96
CA THR A 234 15.78 -3.94 3.75
C THR A 234 16.58 -3.33 4.89
N ARG A 235 17.32 -2.26 4.63
CA ARG A 235 18.08 -1.54 5.64
C ARG A 235 17.19 -1.09 6.83
N HIS A 236 15.97 -0.62 6.57
CA HIS A 236 15.05 -0.23 7.64
C HIS A 236 14.59 -1.42 8.47
N VAL A 237 14.43 -2.60 7.85
CA VAL A 237 14.12 -3.83 8.57
C VAL A 237 15.23 -4.17 9.56
N GLU A 238 16.49 -4.12 9.10
CA GLU A 238 17.67 -4.36 9.93
C GLU A 238 17.78 -3.33 11.08
N GLU A 239 17.60 -2.05 10.77
CA GLU A 239 17.68 -0.96 11.76
C GLU A 239 16.57 -1.02 12.81
N LEU A 240 15.37 -1.48 12.46
CA LEU A 240 14.22 -1.61 13.36
C LEU A 240 14.23 -2.94 14.14
N CYS A 241 14.97 -3.94 13.68
CA CYS A 241 15.15 -5.18 14.41
C CYS A 241 16.15 -4.97 15.57
N ARG A 242 15.67 -4.27 16.63
CA ARG A 242 16.50 -3.87 17.78
C ARG A 242 17.05 -5.08 18.53
N PRO A 243 18.17 -4.93 19.28
CA PRO A 243 18.75 -6.01 20.06
C PRO A 243 17.79 -6.66 21.08
N SER A 244 16.78 -5.93 21.54
CA SER A 244 15.74 -6.42 22.45
C SER A 244 14.76 -7.40 21.81
N VAL A 245 14.63 -7.42 20.45
CA VAL A 245 13.74 -8.31 19.72
C VAL A 245 14.29 -9.72 19.74
N LEU A 246 13.47 -10.68 20.15
CA LEU A 246 13.81 -12.10 20.29
C LEU A 246 13.05 -12.99 19.31
N VAL A 247 11.88 -12.53 18.84
CA VAL A 247 11.02 -13.32 17.95
C VAL A 247 10.36 -12.45 16.88
N ALA A 248 10.22 -13.01 15.68
CA ALA A 248 9.46 -12.43 14.59
C ALA A 248 8.30 -13.34 14.20
N TYR A 249 7.09 -12.78 14.14
CA TYR A 249 5.88 -13.46 13.71
C TYR A 249 5.54 -13.08 12.27
N TYR A 250 5.33 -14.07 11.42
CA TYR A 250 5.01 -13.88 10.00
C TYR A 250 3.57 -14.31 9.72
N LEU A 251 2.79 -13.41 9.15
CA LEU A 251 1.36 -13.64 8.91
C LEU A 251 1.07 -14.17 7.50
N ALA A 252 1.99 -14.01 6.57
CA ALA A 252 1.87 -14.46 5.19
C ALA A 252 3.22 -14.87 4.61
N ASN A 253 3.19 -15.78 3.64
CA ASN A 253 4.38 -16.13 2.85
C ASN A 253 4.56 -15.09 1.73
N ALA A 254 5.45 -14.15 1.93
CA ALA A 254 5.80 -13.12 0.96
C ALA A 254 7.29 -13.13 0.65
N GLY A 255 7.66 -12.81 -0.59
CA GLY A 255 9.06 -12.79 -1.00
C GLY A 255 9.94 -11.85 -0.17
N LYS A 256 9.37 -10.77 0.36
CA LYS A 256 10.10 -9.82 1.22
C LYS A 256 10.37 -10.35 2.64
N ASN A 257 9.80 -11.50 3.04
CA ASN A 257 10.09 -12.11 4.35
C ASN A 257 11.59 -12.42 4.49
N VAL A 258 12.27 -12.73 3.39
CA VAL A 258 13.72 -12.96 3.37
C VAL A 258 14.52 -11.81 3.97
N HIS A 259 13.99 -10.59 3.96
CA HIS A 259 14.70 -9.43 4.50
C HIS A 259 14.86 -9.48 6.02
N LEU A 260 13.86 -10.02 6.73
CA LEU A 260 13.95 -10.20 8.19
C LEU A 260 14.47 -11.61 8.57
N LEU A 261 14.24 -12.62 7.72
CA LEU A 261 14.76 -13.98 7.91
C LEU A 261 16.30 -14.04 7.95
N ARG A 262 16.98 -13.01 7.45
CA ARG A 262 18.45 -12.89 7.54
C ARG A 262 18.96 -12.60 8.97
N GLU A 263 18.07 -12.17 9.86
CA GLU A 263 18.43 -11.81 11.24
C GLU A 263 18.52 -13.08 12.12
N ALA A 264 19.63 -13.78 12.00
CA ALA A 264 19.84 -15.10 12.60
C ALA A 264 19.79 -15.15 14.14
N ARG A 265 19.82 -13.98 14.83
CA ARG A 265 19.78 -13.90 16.31
C ARG A 265 18.37 -13.98 16.89
N ILE A 266 17.32 -13.86 16.07
CA ILE A 266 15.92 -13.92 16.49
C ILE A 266 15.27 -15.22 16.01
N ARG A 267 14.24 -15.66 16.72
CA ARG A 267 13.44 -16.80 16.32
C ARG A 267 12.37 -16.38 15.32
N HIS A 268 12.22 -17.11 14.23
CA HIS A 268 11.25 -16.86 13.19
C HIS A 268 10.07 -17.82 13.27
N VAL A 269 8.87 -17.29 13.47
CA VAL A 269 7.66 -18.08 13.66
C VAL A 269 6.63 -17.71 12.59
N PHE A 270 6.19 -18.70 11.85
CA PHE A 270 5.13 -18.55 10.85
C PHE A 270 3.78 -18.84 11.49
N LEU A 271 2.88 -17.84 11.51
CA LEU A 271 1.52 -17.95 12.06
C LEU A 271 0.48 -18.28 10.99
N ASN A 272 0.79 -17.93 9.74
CA ASN A 272 -0.19 -17.93 8.66
C ASN A 272 -1.39 -16.99 8.93
N HIS A 273 -2.30 -16.87 8.00
CA HIS A 273 -3.52 -16.07 8.13
C HIS A 273 -4.79 -16.93 8.18
N GLY A 274 -4.68 -18.21 7.95
CA GLY A 274 -5.77 -19.16 7.98
C GLY A 274 -5.36 -20.50 7.38
N ASP A 275 -6.14 -21.52 7.66
CA ASP A 275 -5.98 -22.85 7.13
C ASP A 275 -7.17 -23.18 6.23
N SER A 276 -6.90 -23.73 5.06
CA SER A 276 -7.91 -24.26 4.14
C SER A 276 -7.31 -25.45 3.38
N ASP A 277 -8.15 -26.16 2.67
CA ASP A 277 -7.70 -27.31 1.85
C ASP A 277 -7.09 -26.87 0.50
N LYS A 278 -6.93 -25.56 0.28
CA LYS A 278 -6.22 -25.05 -0.88
C LYS A 278 -4.72 -25.41 -0.82
N SER A 279 -4.13 -25.73 -1.95
CA SER A 279 -2.71 -26.05 -2.09
C SER A 279 -1.79 -24.95 -1.52
N THR A 280 -2.23 -23.70 -1.56
CA THR A 280 -1.51 -22.55 -1.00
C THR A 280 -1.40 -22.59 0.53
N SER A 281 -2.26 -23.35 1.23
CA SER A 281 -2.21 -23.50 2.70
C SER A 281 -1.07 -24.40 3.17
N ALA A 282 -0.57 -25.27 2.29
CA ALA A 282 0.61 -26.09 2.54
C ALA A 282 1.75 -25.63 1.62
N ASN A 283 2.42 -24.54 2.00
CA ASN A 283 3.49 -23.93 1.19
C ASN A 283 4.87 -24.44 1.65
N PRO A 284 5.73 -24.99 0.77
CA PRO A 284 7.06 -25.47 1.11
C PRO A 284 7.98 -24.42 1.76
N VAL A 285 7.73 -23.14 1.52
CA VAL A 285 8.47 -22.04 2.14
C VAL A 285 8.33 -22.05 3.67
N ALA A 286 7.27 -22.64 4.23
CA ALA A 286 7.13 -22.79 5.69
C ALA A 286 8.32 -23.47 6.37
N ARG A 287 9.10 -24.25 5.63
CA ARG A 287 10.31 -24.94 6.13
C ARG A 287 11.43 -24.00 6.56
N VAL A 288 11.42 -22.74 6.10
CA VAL A 288 12.50 -21.77 6.43
C VAL A 288 12.34 -21.13 7.80
N TYR A 289 11.18 -21.29 8.43
CA TYR A 289 10.93 -20.72 9.76
C TYR A 289 11.34 -21.70 10.87
N ASP A 290 11.77 -21.17 12.01
CA ASP A 290 12.12 -21.98 13.18
C ASP A 290 10.90 -22.63 13.81
N GLY A 291 9.72 -22.06 13.61
CA GLY A 291 8.45 -22.59 14.09
C GLY A 291 7.31 -22.31 13.14
N VAL A 292 6.40 -23.26 13.00
CA VAL A 292 5.15 -23.13 12.24
C VAL A 292 4.00 -23.38 13.20
N TRP A 293 3.29 -22.31 13.56
CA TRP A 293 2.20 -22.39 14.50
C TRP A 293 0.90 -22.59 13.73
N VAL A 294 0.19 -23.66 14.06
CA VAL A 294 -0.97 -24.16 13.31
C VAL A 294 -2.21 -24.23 14.18
N ALA A 295 -3.37 -24.21 13.53
CA ALA A 295 -4.65 -24.27 14.22
C ALA A 295 -4.92 -25.64 14.86
N GLY A 296 -4.43 -26.73 14.26
CA GLY A 296 -4.69 -28.09 14.73
C GLY A 296 -3.92 -29.13 13.95
N GLN A 297 -4.16 -30.40 14.28
CA GLN A 297 -3.53 -31.54 13.63
C GLN A 297 -3.79 -31.56 12.13
N ALA A 298 -5.00 -31.23 11.67
CA ALA A 298 -5.36 -31.19 10.25
C ALA A 298 -4.45 -30.28 9.39
N ALA A 299 -3.90 -29.21 9.98
CA ALA A 299 -2.94 -28.37 9.27
C ALA A 299 -1.60 -29.09 9.06
N ILE A 300 -1.16 -29.88 10.05
CA ILE A 300 0.07 -30.68 9.95
C ILE A 300 -0.13 -31.78 8.90
N ASP A 301 -1.26 -32.47 8.94
CA ASP A 301 -1.60 -33.54 7.99
C ASP A 301 -1.61 -33.01 6.54
N ARG A 302 -2.02 -31.75 6.32
CA ARG A 302 -1.94 -31.08 4.99
C ARG A 302 -0.52 -30.88 4.52
N TYR A 303 0.41 -30.47 5.41
CA TYR A 303 1.81 -30.34 5.05
C TYR A 303 2.40 -31.71 4.68
N GLU A 304 2.09 -32.74 5.44
CA GLU A 304 2.54 -34.11 5.20
C GLU A 304 1.95 -34.65 3.89
N ALA A 305 0.64 -34.48 3.66
CA ALA A 305 -0.02 -34.89 2.44
C ALA A 305 0.50 -34.16 1.18
N ALA A 306 0.98 -32.91 1.34
CA ALA A 306 1.64 -32.17 0.28
C ALA A 306 3.10 -32.57 0.07
N GLY A 307 3.61 -33.59 0.77
CA GLY A 307 5.01 -34.04 0.69
C GLY A 307 6.02 -33.08 1.34
N ILE A 308 5.55 -32.15 2.18
CA ILE A 308 6.40 -31.15 2.83
C ILE A 308 6.88 -31.73 4.17
N SER A 309 8.09 -32.28 4.17
CA SER A 309 8.69 -32.82 5.38
C SER A 309 9.27 -31.71 6.26
N MET A 310 8.78 -31.63 7.50
CA MET A 310 9.28 -30.76 8.58
C MET A 310 9.34 -31.57 9.88
N PRO A 311 10.35 -31.32 10.75
CA PRO A 311 10.41 -31.97 12.06
C PRO A 311 9.15 -31.68 12.89
N ARG A 312 8.65 -32.66 13.61
CA ARG A 312 7.47 -32.48 14.49
C ARG A 312 7.65 -31.33 15.49
N SER A 313 8.87 -31.13 15.96
CA SER A 313 9.26 -30.06 16.89
C SER A 313 9.16 -28.65 16.29
N GLN A 314 9.07 -28.55 14.97
CA GLN A 314 8.87 -27.26 14.29
C GLN A 314 7.41 -26.81 14.34
N TYR A 315 6.46 -27.71 14.56
CA TYR A 315 5.05 -27.38 14.69
C TYR A 315 4.67 -27.07 16.13
N ALA A 316 3.78 -26.08 16.30
CA ALA A 316 3.07 -25.82 17.54
C ALA A 316 1.57 -25.67 17.24
N ILE A 317 0.73 -26.46 17.89
CA ILE A 317 -0.72 -26.34 17.78
C ILE A 317 -1.18 -25.26 18.76
N ILE A 318 -1.66 -24.14 18.26
CA ILE A 318 -2.09 -22.98 19.05
C ILE A 318 -3.59 -22.69 18.96
N GLY A 319 -4.36 -23.50 18.22
CA GLY A 319 -5.76 -23.21 17.94
C GLY A 319 -5.94 -22.06 16.97
N ARG A 320 -7.09 -21.42 17.08
CA ARG A 320 -7.44 -20.21 16.30
C ARG A 320 -7.76 -19.03 17.23
N PRO A 321 -6.77 -18.29 17.72
CA PRO A 321 -7.00 -17.14 18.60
C PRO A 321 -7.94 -16.08 18.02
N GLN A 322 -8.02 -15.97 16.69
CA GLN A 322 -8.88 -15.01 16.01
C GLN A 322 -10.37 -15.25 16.25
N VAL A 323 -10.79 -16.48 16.58
CA VAL A 323 -12.19 -16.82 16.82
C VAL A 323 -12.58 -16.78 18.32
N GLU A 324 -11.64 -16.48 19.20
CA GLU A 324 -11.91 -16.37 20.64
C GLU A 324 -13.06 -15.41 20.99
N PRO A 325 -13.27 -14.27 20.30
CA PRO A 325 -14.39 -13.39 20.57
C PRO A 325 -15.76 -13.98 20.18
N LEU A 326 -15.80 -15.05 19.41
CA LEU A 326 -17.05 -15.68 18.97
C LEU A 326 -17.74 -16.35 20.15
N ARG A 327 -19.01 -16.04 20.32
CA ARG A 327 -19.86 -16.72 21.32
C ARG A 327 -20.33 -18.05 20.76
N VAL A 328 -19.98 -19.13 21.45
CA VAL A 328 -20.51 -20.47 21.19
C VAL A 328 -21.71 -20.65 22.11
N GLY A 329 -22.89 -20.91 21.56
CA GLY A 329 -24.11 -21.17 22.32
C GLY A 329 -25.28 -21.43 21.41
N THR A 330 -26.29 -22.11 21.91
CA THR A 330 -27.60 -22.21 21.27
C THR A 330 -28.33 -20.86 21.47
N THR A 331 -28.70 -20.21 20.40
CA THR A 331 -29.76 -19.20 20.45
C THR A 331 -31.02 -19.97 20.81
N GLY A 332 -31.51 -19.89 22.04
CA GLY A 332 -32.69 -20.63 22.53
C GLY A 332 -33.82 -20.79 21.47
N ASP A 333 -34.98 -21.24 21.83
CA ASP A 333 -36.12 -21.55 20.92
C ASP A 333 -36.60 -20.39 20.02
N THR A 334 -35.78 -19.43 19.68
CA THR A 334 -36.11 -18.31 18.79
C THR A 334 -36.03 -18.76 17.33
N GLN A 335 -37.20 -18.95 16.74
CA GLN A 335 -37.36 -19.11 15.31
C GLN A 335 -37.37 -17.74 14.60
N PRO A 336 -36.80 -17.59 13.38
CA PRO A 336 -36.25 -18.66 12.51
C PRO A 336 -34.77 -18.99 12.82
N VAL A 337 -34.41 -20.25 12.54
CA VAL A 337 -33.01 -20.70 12.62
C VAL A 337 -32.19 -20.03 11.50
N THR A 338 -31.09 -19.39 11.86
CA THR A 338 -30.17 -18.80 10.87
C THR A 338 -29.08 -19.81 10.53
N ILE A 339 -28.96 -20.17 9.27
CA ILE A 339 -27.89 -21.02 8.73
C ILE A 339 -26.92 -20.14 7.97
N LEU A 340 -25.67 -20.05 8.42
CA LEU A 340 -24.60 -19.38 7.69
C LEU A 340 -23.92 -20.36 6.74
N TYR A 341 -24.04 -20.10 5.43
CA TYR A 341 -23.22 -20.75 4.42
C TYR A 341 -22.08 -19.81 4.03
N ALA A 342 -20.85 -20.18 4.38
CA ALA A 342 -19.67 -19.34 4.17
C ALA A 342 -18.55 -20.15 3.47
N PRO A 343 -18.71 -20.48 2.19
CA PRO A 343 -17.67 -21.18 1.44
C PRO A 343 -16.44 -20.30 1.26
N THR A 344 -15.30 -20.93 0.96
CA THR A 344 -14.11 -20.16 0.57
C THR A 344 -14.39 -19.43 -0.76
N PHE A 345 -13.73 -18.28 -0.96
CA PHE A 345 -13.89 -17.51 -2.21
C PHE A 345 -13.40 -18.31 -3.43
N GLU A 346 -13.92 -17.99 -4.59
CA GLU A 346 -13.49 -18.54 -5.87
C GLU A 346 -12.02 -18.23 -6.13
N GLY A 347 -11.27 -19.25 -6.56
CA GLY A 347 -9.85 -19.11 -6.86
C GLY A 347 -9.59 -18.28 -8.12
N TYR A 348 -8.37 -17.79 -8.29
CA TYR A 348 -7.94 -17.10 -9.51
C TYR A 348 -7.86 -18.04 -10.74
N TYR A 349 -7.78 -19.34 -10.49
CA TYR A 349 -7.75 -20.39 -11.50
C TYR A 349 -8.85 -21.39 -11.22
N GLU A 350 -9.42 -21.96 -12.27
CA GLU A 350 -10.51 -22.94 -12.20
C GLU A 350 -10.15 -24.13 -11.29
N GLU A 351 -8.91 -24.59 -11.36
CA GLU A 351 -8.34 -25.66 -10.53
C GLU A 351 -8.30 -25.33 -9.01
N SER A 352 -8.38 -24.08 -8.66
CA SER A 352 -8.38 -23.59 -7.25
C SER A 352 -9.74 -23.08 -6.79
N ASN A 353 -10.78 -23.31 -7.56
CA ASN A 353 -12.16 -22.96 -7.18
C ASN A 353 -12.76 -24.06 -6.29
N TYR A 354 -12.91 -23.75 -5.01
CA TYR A 354 -13.52 -24.63 -4.00
C TYR A 354 -14.94 -24.18 -3.61
N SER A 355 -15.51 -23.21 -4.34
CA SER A 355 -16.85 -22.72 -4.10
C SER A 355 -17.87 -23.73 -4.63
N SER A 356 -18.93 -23.98 -3.86
CA SER A 356 -20.08 -24.77 -4.29
C SER A 356 -21.30 -23.90 -4.70
N LEU A 357 -21.09 -22.58 -4.81
CA LEU A 357 -22.18 -21.64 -5.16
C LEU A 357 -22.85 -21.98 -6.49
N GLU A 358 -22.09 -22.41 -7.49
CA GLU A 358 -22.60 -22.80 -8.81
C GLU A 358 -23.52 -24.02 -8.76
N ARG A 359 -23.44 -24.85 -7.70
CA ARG A 359 -24.23 -26.06 -7.50
C ARG A 359 -25.47 -25.84 -6.63
N MET A 360 -25.63 -24.63 -6.11
CA MET A 360 -26.71 -24.26 -5.17
C MET A 360 -27.87 -23.51 -5.86
N GLY A 361 -27.80 -23.28 -7.18
CA GLY A 361 -28.85 -22.63 -7.98
C GLY A 361 -30.02 -23.52 -8.30
#